data_ddc39045e632a12d336441bf03c1c623
#
_entry.id   ddc39045e632a12d336441bf03c1c623
#
_cell.length_a   1.000
_cell.length_b   1.000
_cell.length_c   1.000
_cell.angle_alpha   90.00
_cell.angle_beta   90.00
_cell.angle_gamma   90.00
#
_symmetry.space_group_name_H-M   'P 1'
#
loop_
_entity.id
_entity.type
_entity.pdbx_description
1 polymer ?
#
loop_
_entity_poly.entity_id
_entity_poly.type
_entity_poly.pdbx_seq_one_letter_code
_entity_poly.pdbx_strand_id
1 'polypeptide(L)'
;MFKNNNYTVNEGIKIFNSLNATTKKVISFYKDDPFPNYELSDNKQTILEKGDKNTFTSNLKKFIGYNKKILEVGSGTCQLSNYLSIGNNNQITAFDANYSSLKSGLDFAKKNEIKNVDFVCGDIFDDHFKDEYFDIILCNGVLHHTKNTFEAMKIINKALKKNGMILIGLYNKFGRLRTFLRKYIYKILGKKYLMIFDPVLRKTDKNSIKKINAWIRDQYTHPVERSHTFDEVINNFKINNINFFNSYPRCDFFTDTENNQEISNLFKKGKEGKKIDRILSQIFMIFNRQGDEGGLYIFLGQKKN
;
A
#
# COMPACT_ATOMS: atom_id res chain seq x y z
N MET A 1 16.96 14.93 3.66
CA MET A 1 15.91 14.09 3.12
C MET A 1 16.05 13.89 1.61
N PHE A 2 16.17 14.91 0.78
CA PHE A 2 16.28 14.81 -0.68
C PHE A 2 17.72 14.80 -1.18
N LYS A 3 17.97 14.16 -2.35
CA LYS A 3 19.26 14.17 -3.07
C LYS A 3 19.56 15.56 -3.66
N ASN A 4 18.52 16.23 -4.14
CA ASN A 4 18.56 17.59 -4.63
C ASN A 4 17.33 18.36 -4.14
N ASN A 5 17.39 19.69 -4.21
CA ASN A 5 16.29 20.56 -3.80
C ASN A 5 15.52 21.15 -5.00
N ASN A 6 15.52 20.44 -6.14
CA ASN A 6 14.81 20.87 -7.36
C ASN A 6 13.30 20.59 -7.25
N TYR A 7 12.67 21.14 -6.24
CA TYR A 7 11.22 21.10 -6.03
C TYR A 7 10.66 22.50 -5.82
N THR A 8 9.42 22.69 -6.18
CA THR A 8 8.63 23.87 -5.77
C THR A 8 7.80 23.54 -4.53
N VAL A 9 7.37 24.56 -3.80
CA VAL A 9 6.46 24.37 -2.66
C VAL A 9 5.15 25.08 -2.98
N ASN A 10 4.07 24.32 -2.97
CA ASN A 10 2.74 24.88 -3.11
C ASN A 10 1.87 24.47 -1.89
N GLU A 11 1.33 25.45 -1.18
CA GLU A 11 0.50 25.29 0.02
C GLU A 11 1.10 24.44 1.16
N GLY A 12 2.38 24.09 1.08
CA GLY A 12 3.09 23.22 2.03
C GLY A 12 3.42 21.84 1.48
N ILE A 13 3.06 21.53 0.23
CA ILE A 13 3.44 20.32 -0.49
C ILE A 13 4.70 20.61 -1.31
N LYS A 14 5.74 19.78 -1.16
CA LYS A 14 6.95 19.81 -1.99
C LYS A 14 6.69 19.06 -3.28
N ILE A 15 6.85 19.71 -4.44
CA ILE A 15 6.46 19.18 -5.75
C ILE A 15 7.69 19.03 -6.63
N PHE A 16 7.96 17.80 -7.07
CA PHE A 16 8.89 17.47 -8.13
C PHE A 16 8.13 17.33 -9.46
N ASN A 17 8.49 18.15 -10.45
CA ASN A 17 7.67 18.34 -11.66
C ASN A 17 7.78 17.23 -12.72
N SER A 18 8.60 16.21 -12.52
CA SER A 18 8.77 15.12 -13.49
C SER A 18 7.77 13.99 -13.24
N LEU A 19 7.00 13.61 -14.24
CA LEU A 19 6.05 12.49 -14.19
C LEU A 19 6.11 11.68 -15.48
N ASN A 20 6.35 10.37 -15.38
CA ASN A 20 6.32 9.47 -16.53
C ASN A 20 4.88 9.26 -17.07
N ALA A 21 4.76 8.75 -18.31
CA ALA A 21 3.48 8.56 -18.98
C ALA A 21 2.53 7.60 -18.24
N THR A 22 3.06 6.54 -17.60
CA THR A 22 2.26 5.59 -16.81
C THR A 22 1.73 6.25 -15.56
N THR A 23 2.55 6.99 -14.83
CA THR A 23 2.17 7.75 -13.64
C THR A 23 1.07 8.76 -13.97
N LYS A 24 1.20 9.51 -15.11
CA LYS A 24 0.15 10.44 -15.56
C LYS A 24 -1.19 9.74 -15.81
N LYS A 25 -1.20 8.54 -16.41
CA LYS A 25 -2.44 7.75 -16.59
C LYS A 25 -3.08 7.35 -15.27
N VAL A 26 -2.28 6.92 -14.30
CA VAL A 26 -2.77 6.55 -12.96
C VAL A 26 -3.32 7.76 -12.22
N ILE A 27 -2.63 8.91 -12.24
CA ILE A 27 -3.12 10.16 -11.65
C ILE A 27 -4.46 10.57 -12.28
N SER A 28 -4.57 10.57 -13.60
CA SER A 28 -5.84 10.94 -14.28
C SER A 28 -6.99 10.00 -13.89
N PHE A 29 -6.67 8.76 -13.60
CA PHE A 29 -7.65 7.77 -13.14
C PHE A 29 -8.21 8.11 -11.74
N TYR A 30 -7.37 8.56 -10.79
CA TYR A 30 -7.77 8.93 -9.42
C TYR A 30 -8.17 10.41 -9.26
N LYS A 31 -8.14 11.21 -10.33
CA LYS A 31 -8.38 12.67 -10.27
C LYS A 31 -9.73 13.04 -9.64
N ASP A 32 -10.79 12.31 -10.04
CA ASP A 32 -12.16 12.61 -9.64
C ASP A 32 -12.60 11.91 -8.34
N ASP A 33 -11.91 10.82 -7.97
CA ASP A 33 -12.21 10.03 -6.77
C ASP A 33 -10.90 9.65 -6.05
N PRO A 34 -10.31 10.55 -5.25
CA PRO A 34 -9.16 10.23 -4.40
C PRO A 34 -9.52 9.10 -3.44
N PHE A 35 -8.60 8.19 -3.17
CA PHE A 35 -8.84 7.04 -2.30
C PHE A 35 -7.70 6.88 -1.28
N PRO A 36 -8.02 6.51 -0.02
CA PRO A 36 -9.35 6.56 0.64
C PRO A 36 -9.78 8.02 0.92
N ASN A 37 -11.08 8.29 1.01
CA ASN A 37 -11.59 9.62 1.30
C ASN A 37 -11.82 9.83 2.80
N TYR A 38 -11.55 11.05 3.28
CA TYR A 38 -12.01 11.48 4.60
C TYR A 38 -13.52 11.69 4.62
N GLU A 39 -14.15 11.35 5.72
CA GLU A 39 -15.53 11.71 5.99
C GLU A 39 -15.59 13.12 6.61
N LEU A 40 -16.73 13.82 6.47
CA LEU A 40 -16.89 15.17 7.02
C LEU A 40 -16.72 15.20 8.56
N SER A 41 -17.05 14.09 9.22
CA SER A 41 -16.91 13.90 10.66
C SER A 41 -15.49 13.56 11.11
N ASP A 42 -14.58 13.28 10.17
CA ASP A 42 -13.22 12.86 10.52
C ASP A 42 -12.42 14.00 11.18
N ASN A 43 -11.81 13.65 12.28
CA ASN A 43 -10.89 14.49 13.04
C ASN A 43 -9.75 13.64 13.62
N LYS A 44 -8.85 14.25 14.37
CA LYS A 44 -7.70 13.57 14.97
C LYS A 44 -8.09 12.37 15.84
N GLN A 45 -9.15 12.48 16.62
CA GLN A 45 -9.62 11.40 17.48
C GLN A 45 -10.22 10.26 16.66
N THR A 46 -11.09 10.56 15.68
CA THR A 46 -11.70 9.52 14.84
C THR A 46 -10.69 8.77 14.01
N ILE A 47 -9.63 9.42 13.51
CA ILE A 47 -8.52 8.74 12.79
C ILE A 47 -7.75 7.82 13.73
N LEU A 48 -7.50 8.22 14.97
CA LEU A 48 -6.89 7.35 15.98
C LEU A 48 -7.79 6.14 16.27
N GLU A 49 -9.07 6.35 16.54
CA GLU A 49 -10.00 5.27 16.83
C GLU A 49 -10.14 4.29 15.66
N LYS A 50 -10.27 4.79 14.42
CA LYS A 50 -10.32 3.96 13.20
C LYS A 50 -9.03 3.15 13.04
N GLY A 51 -7.88 3.80 13.21
CA GLY A 51 -6.57 3.16 13.10
C GLY A 51 -6.29 2.13 14.18
N ASP A 52 -6.68 2.40 15.43
CA ASP A 52 -6.49 1.49 16.56
C ASP A 52 -7.46 0.29 16.53
N LYS A 53 -8.67 0.47 16.00
CA LYS A 53 -9.63 -0.63 15.76
C LYS A 53 -9.21 -1.54 14.60
N ASN A 54 -8.46 -1.04 13.64
CA ASN A 54 -7.97 -1.85 12.54
C ASN A 54 -6.75 -2.65 12.98
N THR A 55 -6.85 -3.97 12.98
CA THR A 55 -5.81 -4.89 13.46
C THR A 55 -4.46 -4.67 12.76
N PHE A 56 -4.47 -4.41 11.44
CA PHE A 56 -3.24 -4.18 10.69
C PHE A 56 -2.55 -2.88 11.12
N THR A 57 -3.26 -1.75 11.08
CA THR A 57 -2.67 -0.43 11.38
C THR A 57 -2.25 -0.30 12.84
N SER A 58 -3.03 -0.87 13.77
CA SER A 58 -2.70 -0.90 15.19
C SER A 58 -1.40 -1.69 15.47
N ASN A 59 -1.28 -2.89 14.90
CA ASN A 59 -0.06 -3.68 15.06
C ASN A 59 1.13 -3.07 14.30
N LEU A 60 0.91 -2.47 13.13
CA LEU A 60 1.94 -1.73 12.41
C LEU A 60 2.50 -0.58 13.26
N LYS A 61 1.63 0.23 13.89
CA LYS A 61 2.04 1.34 14.75
C LYS A 61 2.86 0.87 15.96
N LYS A 62 2.45 -0.24 16.58
CA LYS A 62 3.20 -0.88 17.69
C LYS A 62 4.58 -1.38 17.22
N PHE A 63 4.64 -2.02 16.04
CA PHE A 63 5.87 -2.53 15.45
C PHE A 63 6.86 -1.41 15.09
N ILE A 64 6.37 -0.32 14.51
CA ILE A 64 7.18 0.86 14.18
C ILE A 64 7.81 1.48 15.43
N GLY A 65 7.04 1.61 16.51
CA GLY A 65 7.50 2.25 17.74
C GLY A 65 7.63 3.77 17.62
N TYR A 66 8.70 4.32 18.20
CA TYR A 66 8.86 5.76 18.41
C TYR A 66 10.09 6.33 17.68
N ASN A 67 10.06 7.66 17.40
CA ASN A 67 11.19 8.45 16.89
C ASN A 67 11.77 7.90 15.56
N LYS A 68 10.94 7.38 14.67
CA LYS A 68 11.33 6.82 13.38
C LYS A 68 11.10 7.83 12.26
N LYS A 69 11.98 7.78 11.25
CA LYS A 69 11.79 8.41 9.95
C LYS A 69 11.13 7.40 9.01
N ILE A 70 9.93 7.68 8.57
CA ILE A 70 9.10 6.75 7.79
C ILE A 70 8.80 7.36 6.44
N LEU A 71 8.94 6.58 5.38
CA LEU A 71 8.45 6.90 4.04
C LEU A 71 7.20 6.07 3.75
N GLU A 72 6.07 6.70 3.53
CA GLU A 72 4.89 6.07 2.94
C GLU A 72 4.84 6.41 1.46
N VAL A 73 5.03 5.39 0.61
CA VAL A 73 4.99 5.49 -0.85
C VAL A 73 3.60 5.17 -1.36
N GLY A 74 3.02 6.07 -2.17
CA GLY A 74 1.64 5.98 -2.61
C GLY A 74 0.68 6.26 -1.47
N SER A 75 0.94 7.32 -0.71
CA SER A 75 0.18 7.68 0.50
C SER A 75 -1.28 8.07 0.23
N GLY A 76 -1.65 8.30 -1.02
CA GLY A 76 -3.00 8.73 -1.40
C GLY A 76 -3.42 9.97 -0.60
N THR A 77 -4.53 9.89 0.11
CA THR A 77 -5.02 10.98 0.98
C THR A 77 -4.35 11.00 2.36
N CYS A 78 -3.26 10.25 2.56
CA CYS A 78 -2.38 10.26 3.74
C CYS A 78 -3.07 9.89 5.07
N GLN A 79 -4.13 9.08 5.04
CA GLN A 79 -4.80 8.66 6.28
C GLN A 79 -3.85 7.86 7.19
N LEU A 80 -3.07 6.92 6.62
CA LEU A 80 -2.10 6.14 7.38
C LEU A 80 -0.94 7.02 7.87
N SER A 81 -0.41 7.92 7.02
CA SER A 81 0.62 8.90 7.42
C SER A 81 0.17 9.74 8.62
N ASN A 82 -1.03 10.32 8.54
CA ASN A 82 -1.59 11.13 9.62
C ASN A 82 -1.79 10.31 10.90
N TYR A 83 -2.31 9.08 10.81
CA TYR A 83 -2.46 8.18 11.95
C TYR A 83 -1.13 7.83 12.61
N LEU A 84 -0.11 7.44 11.83
CA LEU A 84 1.20 7.00 12.33
C LEU A 84 2.02 8.14 12.96
N SER A 85 1.76 9.40 12.56
CA SER A 85 2.45 10.56 13.11
C SER A 85 1.98 10.95 14.51
N ILE A 86 0.77 10.52 14.90
CA ILE A 86 0.16 10.92 16.18
C ILE A 86 0.68 10.04 17.33
N GLY A 87 1.23 10.65 18.36
CA GLY A 87 1.54 10.00 19.64
C GLY A 87 2.92 9.36 19.75
N ASN A 88 3.60 9.05 18.64
CA ASN A 88 4.86 8.28 18.66
C ASN A 88 6.11 9.12 18.29
N ASN A 89 5.97 10.42 18.08
CA ASN A 89 7.03 11.31 17.63
C ASN A 89 7.76 10.81 16.35
N ASN A 90 7.02 10.08 15.50
CA ASN A 90 7.52 9.62 14.21
C ASN A 90 7.44 10.74 13.18
N GLN A 91 8.47 10.86 12.36
CA GLN A 91 8.53 11.80 11.25
C GLN A 91 8.12 11.07 9.97
N ILE A 92 6.96 11.41 9.43
CA ILE A 92 6.40 10.74 8.26
C ILE A 92 6.67 11.57 7.01
N THR A 93 7.13 10.94 5.93
CA THR A 93 7.12 11.51 4.58
C THR A 93 6.04 10.82 3.79
N ALA A 94 4.93 11.52 3.56
CA ALA A 94 3.83 11.08 2.72
C ALA A 94 4.17 11.41 1.26
N PHE A 95 4.50 10.38 0.47
CA PHE A 95 4.92 10.53 -0.91
C PHE A 95 3.89 9.94 -1.86
N ASP A 96 3.38 10.75 -2.77
CA ASP A 96 2.43 10.34 -3.81
C ASP A 96 2.63 11.16 -5.09
N ALA A 97 2.26 10.61 -6.22
CA ALA A 97 2.30 11.33 -7.49
C ALA A 97 1.05 12.23 -7.68
N ASN A 98 -0.03 11.99 -6.92
CA ASN A 98 -1.29 12.71 -7.03
C ASN A 98 -1.35 13.89 -6.05
N TYR A 99 -1.13 15.10 -6.55
CA TYR A 99 -1.19 16.32 -5.76
C TYR A 99 -2.54 16.51 -5.03
N SER A 100 -3.68 16.23 -5.69
CA SER A 100 -5.00 16.44 -5.08
C SER A 100 -5.25 15.51 -3.89
N SER A 101 -4.74 14.27 -3.95
CA SER A 101 -4.79 13.34 -2.82
C SER A 101 -3.94 13.83 -1.65
N LEU A 102 -2.70 14.24 -1.91
CA LEU A 102 -1.81 14.82 -0.89
C LEU A 102 -2.41 16.09 -0.27
N LYS A 103 -3.06 16.95 -1.08
CA LYS A 103 -3.74 18.15 -0.61
C LYS A 103 -4.83 17.82 0.41
N SER A 104 -5.63 16.78 0.14
CA SER A 104 -6.66 16.32 1.10
C SER A 104 -6.04 15.89 2.43
N GLY A 105 -4.90 15.17 2.39
CA GLY A 105 -4.16 14.76 3.58
C GLY A 105 -3.55 15.92 4.36
N LEU A 106 -3.00 16.91 3.64
CA LEU A 106 -2.44 18.12 4.23
C LEU A 106 -3.52 18.98 4.89
N ASP A 107 -4.68 19.16 4.22
CA ASP A 107 -5.78 19.95 4.76
C ASP A 107 -6.34 19.31 6.04
N PHE A 108 -6.44 17.98 6.04
CA PHE A 108 -6.77 17.24 7.26
C PHE A 108 -5.72 17.46 8.35
N ALA A 109 -4.43 17.35 8.04
CA ALA A 109 -3.34 17.55 8.98
C ALA A 109 -3.34 18.96 9.57
N LYS A 110 -3.53 20.00 8.74
CA LYS A 110 -3.61 21.39 9.18
C LYS A 110 -4.81 21.61 10.11
N LYS A 111 -6.01 21.14 9.72
CA LYS A 111 -7.23 21.26 10.53
C LYS A 111 -7.10 20.61 11.91
N ASN A 112 -6.30 19.55 12.02
CA ASN A 112 -6.14 18.73 13.21
C ASN A 112 -4.79 18.93 13.94
N GLU A 113 -4.02 19.97 13.57
CA GLU A 113 -2.73 20.34 14.18
C GLU A 113 -1.70 19.19 14.17
N ILE A 114 -1.71 18.37 13.11
CA ILE A 114 -0.74 17.30 12.90
C ILE A 114 0.49 17.90 12.21
N LYS A 115 1.65 17.91 12.88
CA LYS A 115 2.86 18.61 12.41
C LYS A 115 3.97 17.69 11.89
N ASN A 116 3.92 16.40 12.19
CA ASN A 116 5.02 15.46 11.93
C ASN A 116 4.87 14.74 10.57
N VAL A 117 4.20 15.37 9.59
CA VAL A 117 4.04 14.82 8.24
C VAL A 117 4.56 15.81 7.21
N ASP A 118 5.54 15.37 6.41
CA ASP A 118 6.01 16.05 5.21
C ASP A 118 5.25 15.52 3.99
N PHE A 119 4.61 16.40 3.22
CA PHE A 119 3.85 16.03 2.02
C PHE A 119 4.70 16.27 0.78
N VAL A 120 4.91 15.23 -0.03
CA VAL A 120 5.82 15.24 -1.18
C VAL A 120 5.14 14.67 -2.41
N CYS A 121 5.00 15.47 -3.45
CA CYS A 121 4.46 15.09 -4.75
C CYS A 121 5.59 14.80 -5.75
N GLY A 122 5.59 13.60 -6.35
CA GLY A 122 6.62 13.25 -7.33
C GLY A 122 6.48 11.85 -7.89
N ASP A 123 7.30 11.53 -8.88
CA ASP A 123 7.38 10.20 -9.47
C ASP A 123 8.39 9.33 -8.73
N ILE A 124 7.99 8.11 -8.39
CA ILE A 124 8.85 7.15 -7.67
C ILE A 124 10.12 6.80 -8.46
N PHE A 125 10.10 6.94 -9.80
CA PHE A 125 11.22 6.60 -10.67
C PHE A 125 12.32 7.66 -10.73
N ASP A 126 12.11 8.84 -10.15
CA ASP A 126 13.08 9.94 -10.20
C ASP A 126 14.09 9.93 -9.03
N ASP A 127 14.07 8.92 -8.17
CA ASP A 127 15.05 8.67 -7.10
C ASP A 127 15.34 9.93 -6.23
N HIS A 128 14.28 10.55 -5.73
CA HIS A 128 14.35 11.85 -5.03
C HIS A 128 15.06 11.82 -3.67
N PHE A 129 15.02 10.69 -2.96
CA PHE A 129 15.42 10.59 -1.56
C PHE A 129 16.91 10.23 -1.41
N LYS A 130 17.57 10.79 -0.38
CA LYS A 130 18.92 10.39 0.01
C LYS A 130 18.98 8.92 0.36
N ASP A 131 20.06 8.26 -0.02
CA ASP A 131 20.30 6.88 0.35
C ASP A 131 20.37 6.74 1.88
N GLU A 132 19.88 5.62 2.39
CA GLU A 132 19.94 5.26 3.82
C GLU A 132 19.35 6.34 4.77
N TYR A 133 18.25 6.95 4.38
CA TYR A 133 17.63 8.03 5.16
C TYR A 133 16.48 7.58 6.06
N PHE A 134 15.64 6.63 5.60
CA PHE A 134 14.45 6.18 6.31
C PHE A 134 14.71 4.93 7.13
N ASP A 135 14.15 4.87 8.34
CA ASP A 135 14.15 3.69 9.20
C ASP A 135 13.17 2.64 8.70
N ILE A 136 12.03 3.11 8.13
CA ILE A 136 10.95 2.26 7.64
C ILE A 136 10.42 2.82 6.33
N ILE A 137 10.14 1.92 5.37
CA ILE A 137 9.42 2.22 4.13
C ILE A 137 8.14 1.40 4.08
N LEU A 138 7.02 2.08 3.87
CA LEU A 138 5.69 1.49 3.69
C LEU A 138 5.26 1.71 2.25
N CYS A 139 4.95 0.64 1.53
CA CYS A 139 4.46 0.70 0.15
C CYS A 139 3.41 -0.40 -0.07
N ASN A 140 2.18 -0.12 0.32
CA ASN A 140 1.10 -1.10 0.32
C ASN A 140 0.07 -0.80 -0.77
N GLY A 141 -0.09 -1.71 -1.73
CA GLY A 141 -1.11 -1.56 -2.77
C GLY A 141 -0.72 -0.61 -3.93
N VAL A 142 0.57 -0.31 -4.13
CA VAL A 142 1.02 0.77 -5.04
C VAL A 142 1.86 0.28 -6.22
N LEU A 143 2.94 -0.46 -5.95
CA LEU A 143 3.96 -0.74 -6.98
C LEU A 143 3.44 -1.55 -8.17
N HIS A 144 2.40 -2.35 -7.97
CA HIS A 144 1.76 -3.11 -9.04
C HIS A 144 0.95 -2.24 -10.03
N HIS A 145 0.78 -0.96 -9.71
CA HIS A 145 0.20 0.06 -10.60
C HIS A 145 1.25 0.94 -11.31
N THR A 146 2.52 0.66 -11.13
CA THR A 146 3.62 1.42 -11.75
C THR A 146 4.05 0.82 -13.09
N LYS A 147 4.89 1.54 -13.85
CA LYS A 147 5.46 1.03 -15.11
C LYS A 147 6.31 -0.24 -14.91
N ASN A 148 6.99 -0.36 -13.77
CA ASN A 148 7.81 -1.51 -13.40
C ASN A 148 7.90 -1.66 -11.88
N THR A 149 7.26 -2.70 -11.33
CA THR A 149 7.16 -2.97 -9.89
C THR A 149 8.55 -3.12 -9.23
N PHE A 150 9.43 -3.89 -9.84
CA PHE A 150 10.72 -4.23 -9.23
C PHE A 150 11.77 -3.14 -9.38
N GLU A 151 11.71 -2.36 -10.46
CA GLU A 151 12.52 -1.15 -10.61
C GLU A 151 12.17 -0.11 -9.55
N ALA A 152 10.88 0.13 -9.34
CA ALA A 152 10.39 1.03 -8.30
C ALA A 152 10.81 0.53 -6.90
N MET A 153 10.70 -0.78 -6.63
CA MET A 153 11.16 -1.37 -5.38
C MET A 153 12.67 -1.18 -5.16
N LYS A 154 13.48 -1.34 -6.21
CA LYS A 154 14.93 -1.09 -6.15
C LYS A 154 15.25 0.36 -5.79
N ILE A 155 14.51 1.32 -6.38
CA ILE A 155 14.71 2.76 -6.13
C ILE A 155 14.39 3.11 -4.68
N ILE A 156 13.22 2.72 -4.18
CA ILE A 156 12.84 3.04 -2.79
C ILE A 156 13.76 2.35 -1.77
N ASN A 157 14.27 1.15 -2.08
CA ASN A 157 15.18 0.43 -1.19
C ASN A 157 16.51 1.17 -0.98
N LYS A 158 16.98 1.99 -1.92
CA LYS A 158 18.20 2.82 -1.71
C LYS A 158 18.01 3.76 -0.52
N ALA A 159 16.82 4.36 -0.40
CA ALA A 159 16.50 5.30 0.67
C ALA A 159 16.30 4.65 2.04
N LEU A 160 16.18 3.31 2.11
CA LEU A 160 16.07 2.56 3.35
C LEU A 160 17.45 2.41 4.01
N LYS A 161 17.52 2.71 5.31
CA LYS A 161 18.74 2.48 6.12
C LYS A 161 19.10 1.00 6.19
N LYS A 162 20.35 0.71 6.46
CA LYS A 162 20.79 -0.62 6.92
C LYS A 162 20.00 -1.01 8.17
N ASN A 163 19.62 -2.27 8.28
CA ASN A 163 18.68 -2.79 9.30
C ASN A 163 17.28 -2.17 9.28
N GLY A 164 16.98 -1.24 8.37
CA GLY A 164 15.66 -0.68 8.20
C GLY A 164 14.65 -1.72 7.68
N MET A 165 13.37 -1.46 7.93
CA MET A 165 12.27 -2.36 7.55
C MET A 165 11.50 -1.83 6.34
N ILE A 166 11.16 -2.72 5.42
CA ILE A 166 10.34 -2.39 4.25
C ILE A 166 9.10 -3.28 4.21
N LEU A 167 7.94 -2.64 4.08
CA LEU A 167 6.65 -3.31 3.91
C LEU A 167 6.17 -3.09 2.47
N ILE A 168 5.93 -4.19 1.75
CA ILE A 168 5.47 -4.17 0.35
C ILE A 168 4.17 -4.97 0.24
N GLY A 169 3.10 -4.29 -0.19
CA GLY A 169 1.83 -4.93 -0.52
C GLY A 169 1.63 -4.97 -2.04
N LEU A 170 1.35 -6.16 -2.58
CA LEU A 170 1.17 -6.39 -4.02
C LEU A 170 -0.01 -7.31 -4.30
N TYR A 171 -0.48 -7.36 -5.55
CA TYR A 171 -1.45 -8.36 -6.00
C TYR A 171 -0.77 -9.67 -6.41
N ASN A 172 -1.31 -10.79 -5.90
CA ASN A 172 -0.85 -12.15 -6.20
C ASN A 172 -1.48 -12.68 -7.48
N LYS A 173 -0.69 -13.36 -8.32
CA LYS A 173 -1.17 -13.95 -9.58
C LYS A 173 -2.31 -14.94 -9.36
N PHE A 174 -2.19 -15.83 -8.37
CA PHE A 174 -3.23 -16.83 -8.04
C PHE A 174 -4.41 -16.17 -7.33
N GLY A 175 -4.17 -15.34 -6.34
CA GLY A 175 -5.21 -14.67 -5.56
C GLY A 175 -6.12 -13.76 -6.40
N ARG A 176 -5.58 -13.17 -7.48
CA ARG A 176 -6.34 -12.30 -8.42
C ARG A 176 -7.15 -13.07 -9.46
N LEU A 177 -7.02 -14.41 -9.56
CA LEU A 177 -7.72 -15.21 -10.58
C LEU A 177 -9.23 -14.96 -10.57
N ARG A 178 -9.87 -14.95 -9.39
CA ARG A 178 -11.31 -14.64 -9.27
C ARG A 178 -11.66 -13.22 -9.73
N THR A 179 -10.79 -12.25 -9.48
CA THR A 179 -10.98 -10.86 -9.93
C THR A 179 -10.85 -10.76 -11.44
N PHE A 180 -9.91 -11.49 -12.05
CA PHE A 180 -9.80 -11.59 -13.51
C PHE A 180 -11.07 -12.18 -14.12
N LEU A 181 -11.61 -13.28 -13.59
CA LEU A 181 -12.87 -13.86 -14.05
C LEU A 181 -14.03 -12.85 -13.96
N ARG A 182 -14.15 -12.12 -12.86
CA ARG A 182 -15.17 -11.07 -12.71
C ARG A 182 -14.95 -9.90 -13.67
N LYS A 183 -13.71 -9.55 -13.97
CA LYS A 183 -13.37 -8.52 -14.98
C LYS A 183 -13.90 -8.92 -16.37
N TYR A 184 -13.79 -10.22 -16.74
CA TYR A 184 -14.39 -10.74 -17.96
C TYR A 184 -15.92 -10.69 -17.91
N ILE A 185 -16.54 -11.12 -16.80
CA ILE A 185 -17.99 -11.01 -16.61
C ILE A 185 -18.45 -9.57 -16.76
N TYR A 186 -17.76 -8.62 -16.13
CA TYR A 186 -18.08 -7.20 -16.26
C TYR A 186 -17.97 -6.69 -17.68
N LYS A 187 -16.93 -7.09 -18.42
CA LYS A 187 -16.69 -6.67 -19.81
C LYS A 187 -17.76 -7.21 -20.78
N ILE A 188 -18.26 -8.44 -20.56
CA ILE A 188 -19.20 -9.10 -21.45
C ILE A 188 -20.65 -8.82 -21.06
N LEU A 189 -20.97 -8.93 -19.76
CA LEU A 189 -22.35 -8.91 -19.26
C LEU A 189 -22.71 -7.63 -18.52
N GLY A 190 -21.71 -6.75 -18.26
CA GLY A 190 -21.92 -5.46 -17.64
C GLY A 190 -22.08 -5.45 -16.12
N LYS A 191 -22.37 -4.27 -15.57
CA LYS A 191 -22.41 -3.97 -14.14
C LYS A 191 -23.42 -4.83 -13.36
N LYS A 192 -24.59 -5.11 -13.95
CA LYS A 192 -25.69 -5.87 -13.28
C LYS A 192 -25.21 -7.25 -12.83
N TYR A 193 -24.51 -7.96 -13.68
CA TYR A 193 -24.00 -9.31 -13.37
C TYR A 193 -22.81 -9.27 -12.42
N LEU A 194 -21.94 -8.25 -12.56
CA LEU A 194 -20.83 -8.06 -11.63
C LEU A 194 -21.33 -7.92 -10.19
N MET A 195 -22.42 -7.18 -9.96
CA MET A 195 -23.03 -7.02 -8.63
C MET A 195 -23.50 -8.35 -8.02
N ILE A 196 -23.79 -9.38 -8.83
CA ILE A 196 -24.16 -10.71 -8.34
C ILE A 196 -22.92 -11.50 -7.91
N PHE A 197 -21.82 -11.40 -8.67
CA PHE A 197 -20.63 -12.23 -8.47
C PHE A 197 -19.57 -11.60 -7.57
N ASP A 198 -19.63 -10.27 -7.33
CA ASP A 198 -18.69 -9.60 -6.43
C ASP A 198 -19.22 -9.57 -4.99
N PRO A 199 -18.51 -10.19 -4.02
CA PRO A 199 -18.97 -10.25 -2.64
C PRO A 199 -19.01 -8.87 -1.93
N VAL A 200 -18.17 -7.91 -2.35
CA VAL A 200 -18.18 -6.54 -1.79
C VAL A 200 -19.41 -5.81 -2.31
N LEU A 201 -19.64 -5.85 -3.62
CA LEU A 201 -20.81 -5.20 -4.23
C LEU A 201 -22.13 -5.78 -3.73
N ARG A 202 -22.19 -7.08 -3.42
CA ARG A 202 -23.38 -7.72 -2.82
C ARG A 202 -23.73 -7.16 -1.43
N LYS A 203 -22.69 -6.79 -0.65
CA LYS A 203 -22.85 -6.26 0.71
C LYS A 203 -23.02 -4.74 0.73
N THR A 204 -22.65 -4.06 -0.37
CA THR A 204 -22.75 -2.60 -0.46
C THR A 204 -24.22 -2.19 -0.67
N ASP A 205 -24.66 -1.19 0.09
CA ASP A 205 -25.98 -0.60 -0.12
C ASP A 205 -26.13 -0.13 -1.57
N LYS A 206 -27.20 -0.59 -2.23
CA LYS A 206 -27.51 -0.30 -3.64
C LYS A 206 -27.68 1.19 -3.91
N ASN A 207 -28.07 1.97 -2.90
CA ASN A 207 -28.20 3.42 -2.97
C ASN A 207 -26.86 4.16 -2.92
N SER A 208 -25.79 3.48 -2.49
CA SER A 208 -24.44 4.03 -2.42
C SER A 208 -23.74 4.00 -3.79
N ILE A 209 -24.33 4.62 -4.81
CA ILE A 209 -23.86 4.60 -6.20
C ILE A 209 -22.39 5.03 -6.30
N LYS A 210 -21.99 6.06 -5.54
CA LYS A 210 -20.60 6.55 -5.53
C LYS A 210 -19.61 5.47 -5.03
N LYS A 211 -19.94 4.79 -3.93
CA LYS A 211 -19.10 3.71 -3.38
C LYS A 211 -19.01 2.51 -4.35
N ILE A 212 -20.13 2.14 -4.97
CA ILE A 212 -20.19 1.07 -5.98
C ILE A 212 -19.31 1.40 -7.18
N ASN A 213 -19.44 2.62 -7.72
CA ASN A 213 -18.66 3.04 -8.89
C ASN A 213 -17.16 3.13 -8.58
N ALA A 214 -16.78 3.67 -7.42
CA ALA A 214 -15.39 3.73 -6.97
C ALA A 214 -14.78 2.32 -6.88
N TRP A 215 -15.50 1.36 -6.28
CA TRP A 215 -15.06 -0.03 -6.20
C TRP A 215 -14.90 -0.68 -7.59
N ILE A 216 -15.90 -0.55 -8.46
CA ILE A 216 -15.84 -1.09 -9.83
C ILE A 216 -14.67 -0.49 -10.59
N ARG A 217 -14.48 0.82 -10.47
CA ARG A 217 -13.40 1.55 -11.11
C ARG A 217 -12.05 1.00 -10.67
N ASP A 218 -11.81 0.95 -9.37
CA ASP A 218 -10.55 0.47 -8.80
C ASP A 218 -10.24 -0.98 -9.17
N GLN A 219 -11.19 -1.90 -8.93
CA GLN A 219 -10.94 -3.33 -9.07
C GLN A 219 -11.01 -3.88 -10.50
N TYR A 220 -11.78 -3.25 -11.40
CA TYR A 220 -12.10 -3.82 -12.71
C TYR A 220 -11.69 -2.97 -13.91
N THR A 221 -11.44 -1.67 -13.73
CA THR A 221 -11.10 -0.77 -14.84
C THR A 221 -9.77 -0.05 -14.68
N HIS A 222 -8.99 -0.40 -13.65
CA HIS A 222 -7.68 0.24 -13.43
C HIS A 222 -6.78 0.08 -14.66
N PRO A 223 -6.15 1.18 -15.17
CA PRO A 223 -5.43 1.18 -16.44
C PRO A 223 -4.12 0.38 -16.41
N VAL A 224 -3.52 0.21 -15.25
CA VAL A 224 -2.26 -0.50 -15.06
C VAL A 224 -2.37 -1.39 -13.84
N GLU A 225 -2.39 -2.69 -14.04
CA GLU A 225 -2.39 -3.67 -12.97
C GLU A 225 -1.45 -4.81 -13.29
N ARG A 226 -0.54 -5.08 -12.40
CA ARG A 226 0.40 -6.22 -12.44
C ARG A 226 0.14 -7.13 -11.26
N SER A 227 0.44 -8.39 -11.41
CA SER A 227 0.37 -9.36 -10.31
C SER A 227 1.65 -10.16 -10.24
N HIS A 228 2.08 -10.49 -9.04
CA HIS A 228 3.36 -11.13 -8.78
C HIS A 228 3.19 -12.36 -7.89
N THR A 229 4.11 -13.33 -8.05
CA THR A 229 4.19 -14.47 -7.15
C THR A 229 5.04 -14.14 -5.93
N PHE A 230 4.94 -14.95 -4.89
CA PHE A 230 5.80 -14.85 -3.70
C PHE A 230 7.27 -15.00 -4.06
N ASP A 231 7.61 -15.96 -4.93
CA ASP A 231 8.98 -16.21 -5.35
C ASP A 231 9.60 -15.02 -6.10
N GLU A 232 8.81 -14.31 -6.95
CA GLU A 232 9.28 -13.10 -7.63
C GLU A 232 9.68 -12.02 -6.63
N VAL A 233 8.91 -11.81 -5.56
CA VAL A 233 9.23 -10.79 -4.53
C VAL A 233 10.41 -11.22 -3.67
N ILE A 234 10.45 -12.48 -3.23
CA ILE A 234 11.57 -13.03 -2.46
C ILE A 234 12.89 -12.93 -3.24
N ASN A 235 12.86 -13.27 -4.52
CA ASN A 235 14.05 -13.12 -5.37
C ASN A 235 14.46 -11.66 -5.51
N ASN A 236 13.50 -10.76 -5.67
CA ASN A 236 13.79 -9.32 -5.74
C ASN A 236 14.34 -8.79 -4.41
N PHE A 237 13.84 -9.26 -3.27
CA PHE A 237 14.43 -8.95 -1.96
C PHE A 237 15.89 -9.38 -1.88
N LYS A 238 16.22 -10.62 -2.29
CA LYS A 238 17.59 -11.14 -2.29
C LYS A 238 18.53 -10.31 -3.18
N ILE A 239 18.09 -9.96 -4.39
CA ILE A 239 18.86 -9.12 -5.33
C ILE A 239 19.12 -7.72 -4.76
N ASN A 240 18.19 -7.17 -3.97
CA ASN A 240 18.29 -5.84 -3.38
C ASN A 240 18.82 -5.85 -1.93
N ASN A 241 19.49 -6.92 -1.49
CA ASN A 241 20.04 -7.05 -0.14
C ASN A 241 19.00 -6.89 0.98
N ILE A 242 17.78 -7.38 0.77
CA ILE A 242 16.72 -7.43 1.76
C ILE A 242 16.55 -8.87 2.25
N ASN A 243 16.61 -9.10 3.55
CA ASN A 243 16.24 -10.36 4.16
C ASN A 243 14.72 -10.43 4.29
N PHE A 244 14.12 -11.55 3.94
CA PHE A 244 12.73 -11.83 4.27
C PHE A 244 12.53 -11.82 5.79
N PHE A 245 11.54 -11.07 6.26
CA PHE A 245 11.18 -11.03 7.68
C PHE A 245 9.91 -11.83 7.94
N ASN A 246 8.81 -11.52 7.25
CA ASN A 246 7.55 -12.28 7.25
C ASN A 246 6.65 -11.88 6.09
N SER A 247 5.51 -12.57 5.94
CA SER A 247 4.47 -12.24 4.95
C SER A 247 3.06 -12.51 5.49
N TYR A 248 2.08 -11.89 4.82
CA TYR A 248 0.67 -12.15 5.02
C TYR A 248 -0.05 -12.26 3.66
N PRO A 249 -0.67 -13.44 3.32
CA PRO A 249 -0.60 -14.68 4.08
C PRO A 249 0.83 -15.22 4.18
N ARG A 250 1.05 -16.16 5.10
CA ARG A 250 2.38 -16.71 5.37
C ARG A 250 2.93 -17.52 4.20
N CYS A 251 4.25 -17.46 4.01
CA CYS A 251 4.97 -18.26 3.03
C CYS A 251 5.13 -19.73 3.42
N ASP A 252 5.13 -20.03 4.70
CA ASP A 252 5.33 -21.37 5.26
C ASP A 252 3.97 -22.05 5.57
N PHE A 253 3.40 -22.70 4.57
CA PHE A 253 2.03 -23.23 4.61
C PHE A 253 1.82 -24.31 5.69
N PHE A 254 2.81 -25.19 5.90
CA PHE A 254 2.69 -26.34 6.79
C PHE A 254 3.15 -26.11 8.23
N THR A 255 3.69 -24.95 8.58
CA THR A 255 4.05 -24.69 9.97
C THR A 255 2.82 -24.38 10.80
N ASP A 256 2.53 -25.34 11.68
CA ASP A 256 1.42 -25.35 12.59
C ASP A 256 1.24 -24.07 13.40
N THR A 257 0.00 -23.62 13.43
CA THR A 257 -0.78 -23.41 14.67
C THR A 257 -2.08 -22.72 14.30
N GLU A 258 -3.13 -23.01 15.02
CA GLU A 258 -4.50 -22.55 14.85
C GLU A 258 -4.71 -21.03 14.72
N ASN A 259 -3.69 -20.20 15.01
CA ASN A 259 -3.73 -18.73 14.95
C ASN A 259 -2.76 -18.10 13.93
N ASN A 260 -2.17 -18.87 13.01
CA ASN A 260 -1.06 -18.37 12.17
C ASN A 260 -1.49 -17.52 10.97
N GLN A 261 -2.78 -17.44 10.66
CA GLN A 261 -3.29 -16.62 9.56
C GLN A 261 -3.81 -15.24 10.00
N GLU A 262 -3.55 -14.84 11.24
CA GLU A 262 -3.87 -13.49 11.67
C GLU A 262 -2.84 -12.49 11.17
N ILE A 263 -3.32 -11.36 10.66
CA ILE A 263 -2.47 -10.26 10.18
C ILE A 263 -1.57 -9.68 11.28
N SER A 264 -1.94 -9.83 12.54
CA SER A 264 -1.13 -9.48 13.71
C SER A 264 0.23 -10.18 13.74
N ASN A 265 0.31 -11.40 13.21
CA ASN A 265 1.54 -12.18 13.16
C ASN A 265 2.53 -11.72 12.08
N LEU A 266 2.13 -10.86 11.14
CA LEU A 266 3.01 -10.28 10.13
C LEU A 266 4.25 -9.61 10.74
N PHE A 267 4.09 -9.00 11.92
CA PHE A 267 5.13 -8.23 12.60
C PHE A 267 6.03 -9.06 13.52
N LYS A 268 5.87 -10.38 13.53
CA LYS A 268 6.79 -11.34 14.16
C LYS A 268 7.69 -11.98 13.11
N LYS A 269 8.92 -12.37 13.48
CA LYS A 269 9.83 -13.03 12.54
C LYS A 269 9.23 -14.38 12.09
N GLY A 270 9.05 -14.52 10.79
CA GLY A 270 8.53 -15.73 10.15
C GLY A 270 9.60 -16.51 9.39
N LYS A 271 9.15 -17.52 8.63
CA LYS A 271 9.98 -18.34 7.76
C LYS A 271 9.62 -18.11 6.30
N GLU A 272 10.62 -18.10 5.42
CA GLU A 272 10.42 -17.99 3.97
C GLU A 272 9.66 -19.21 3.39
N GLY A 273 9.65 -20.33 4.12
CA GLY A 273 9.08 -21.60 3.67
C GLY A 273 9.84 -22.22 2.50
N LYS A 274 9.49 -23.46 2.16
CA LYS A 274 9.98 -24.12 0.94
C LYS A 274 9.17 -23.63 -0.27
N LYS A 275 9.65 -23.89 -1.49
CA LYS A 275 8.93 -23.51 -2.72
C LYS A 275 7.50 -24.09 -2.77
N ILE A 276 7.33 -25.34 -2.31
CA ILE A 276 6.02 -25.98 -2.27
C ILE A 276 5.08 -25.27 -1.29
N ASP A 277 5.56 -24.87 -0.11
CA ASP A 277 4.77 -24.14 0.87
C ASP A 277 4.23 -22.84 0.28
N ARG A 278 5.11 -22.09 -0.41
CA ARG A 278 4.74 -20.82 -1.06
C ARG A 278 3.73 -21.01 -2.19
N ILE A 279 3.83 -22.10 -2.97
CA ILE A 279 2.85 -22.44 -4.00
C ILE A 279 1.50 -22.72 -3.36
N LEU A 280 1.45 -23.55 -2.32
CA LEU A 280 0.22 -23.89 -1.62
C LEU A 280 -0.43 -22.67 -0.96
N SER A 281 0.35 -21.81 -0.29
CA SER A 281 -0.15 -20.56 0.27
C SER A 281 -0.81 -19.67 -0.79
N GLN A 282 -0.20 -19.57 -1.98
CA GLN A 282 -0.76 -18.79 -3.08
C GLN A 282 -2.03 -19.42 -3.68
N ILE A 283 -2.07 -20.74 -3.85
CA ILE A 283 -3.27 -21.45 -4.28
C ILE A 283 -4.40 -21.24 -3.28
N PHE A 284 -4.10 -21.30 -1.98
CA PHE A 284 -5.06 -21.04 -0.92
C PHE A 284 -5.69 -19.65 -1.01
N MET A 285 -4.96 -18.64 -1.50
CA MET A 285 -5.50 -17.29 -1.75
C MET A 285 -6.62 -17.27 -2.81
N ILE A 286 -6.74 -18.29 -3.67
CA ILE A 286 -7.86 -18.41 -4.60
C ILE A 286 -9.17 -18.61 -3.82
N PHE A 287 -9.13 -19.38 -2.74
CA PHE A 287 -10.31 -19.78 -1.95
C PHE A 287 -10.55 -18.81 -0.79
N ASN A 288 -9.50 -18.39 -0.10
CA ASN A 288 -9.57 -17.48 1.04
C ASN A 288 -9.20 -16.06 0.65
N ARG A 289 -10.14 -15.14 0.83
CA ARG A 289 -9.87 -13.71 0.61
C ARG A 289 -9.12 -13.14 1.80
N GLN A 290 -8.02 -12.49 1.51
CA GLN A 290 -7.32 -11.66 2.46
C GLN A 290 -7.79 -10.20 2.24
N GLY A 291 -8.69 -9.74 3.11
CA GLY A 291 -9.33 -8.44 2.95
C GLY A 291 -10.36 -8.36 1.81
N ASP A 292 -10.81 -7.15 1.51
CA ASP A 292 -11.84 -6.90 0.50
C ASP A 292 -11.31 -6.97 -0.93
N GLU A 293 -10.08 -6.55 -1.17
CA GLU A 293 -9.47 -6.42 -2.50
C GLU A 293 -9.03 -7.76 -3.12
N GLY A 294 -9.27 -8.88 -2.60
CA GLY A 294 -8.94 -10.20 -3.14
C GLY A 294 -7.57 -10.32 -3.84
N GLY A 295 -6.68 -11.11 -3.28
CA GLY A 295 -5.35 -11.34 -3.84
C GLY A 295 -4.27 -10.36 -3.42
N LEU A 296 -4.57 -9.37 -2.56
CA LEU A 296 -3.53 -8.58 -1.92
C LEU A 296 -2.74 -9.44 -0.95
N TYR A 297 -1.42 -9.33 -0.98
CA TYR A 297 -0.52 -9.92 -0.01
C TYR A 297 0.54 -8.92 0.41
N ILE A 298 1.07 -9.10 1.61
CA ILE A 298 2.04 -8.19 2.20
C ILE A 298 3.32 -8.96 2.53
N PHE A 299 4.45 -8.40 2.14
CA PHE A 299 5.79 -8.85 2.52
C PHE A 299 6.45 -7.81 3.41
N LEU A 300 7.06 -8.28 4.48
CA LEU A 300 7.92 -7.50 5.35
C LEU A 300 9.37 -7.99 5.18
N GLY A 301 10.27 -7.08 4.91
CA GLY A 301 11.68 -7.36 4.72
C GLY A 301 12.55 -6.43 5.55
N GLN A 302 13.78 -6.87 5.83
CA GLN A 302 14.80 -6.09 6.54
C GLN A 302 16.04 -5.92 5.67
N LYS A 303 16.47 -4.68 5.43
CA LYS A 303 17.71 -4.42 4.69
C LYS A 303 18.91 -4.95 5.46
N LYS A 304 19.81 -5.65 4.76
CA LYS A 304 21.07 -6.13 5.33
C LYS A 304 21.97 -4.96 5.76
N ASN A 305 22.89 -5.27 6.64
CA ASN A 305 23.97 -4.35 7.04
C ASN A 305 24.87 -3.96 5.87
#